data_3cf4cf1b6122939449b7fd95343d96fc
#
_entry.id   3cf4cf1b6122939449b7fd95343d96fc
#
_cell.length_a   1.000
_cell.length_b   1.000
_cell.length_c   1.000
_cell.angle_alpha   90.00
_cell.angle_beta   90.00
_cell.angle_gamma   90.00
#
_symmetry.space_group_name_H-M   'P 1'
#
loop_
_entity.id
_entity.type
_entity.pdbx_description
1 polymer ?
#
loop_
_entity_poly.entity_id
_entity_poly.type
_entity_poly.pdbx_seq_one_letter_code
_entity_poly.pdbx_strand_id
1 'polypeptide(L)'
;MSQSGQEKKSKEFKLEPKLVITPEQVLSNDRIVKLLYLLEAYGEISEKACYHLIYELKQRGLDIGYTFFKLGDSVSSKQLREDITSLLYLELLETKGRAKKLVVTSKGKEELSKRLSQLPEDFKEKASKLVEEVRPVVASIDAESEYKQIKRK
;
A
#
# COMPACT_ATOMS: atom_id res chain seq x y z
N MET A 1 -5.98 -42.41 11.11
CA MET A 1 -6.30 -42.10 10.90
C MET A 1 -6.55 -41.71 10.81
N SER A 2 -6.24 -41.58 11.12
CA SER A 2 -6.52 -40.99 10.93
C SER A 2 -6.58 -40.43 11.03
N GLN A 3 -6.10 -40.04 11.22
CA GLN A 3 -6.21 -39.43 11.08
C GLN A 3 -6.12 -38.98 11.29
N SER A 4 -5.61 -39.14 11.53
CA SER A 4 -5.62 -38.65 11.41
C SER A 4 -5.45 -38.22 11.43
N GLY A 5 -5.02 -38.14 11.76
CA GLY A 5 -4.85 -37.76 11.44
C GLY A 5 -4.61 -37.14 11.50
N GLN A 6 -4.10 -36.96 11.46
CA GLN A 6 -4.06 -36.49 11.18
C GLN A 6 -3.94 -35.94 11.26
N GLU A 7 -3.54 -35.99 11.49
CA GLU A 7 -3.64 -35.52 11.20
C GLU A 7 -3.48 -35.04 11.36
N LYS A 8 -2.95 -35.03 11.72
CA LYS A 8 -2.94 -34.59 11.47
C LYS A 8 -2.74 -34.05 11.46
N LYS A 9 -2.24 -33.95 11.65
CA LYS A 9 -2.26 -33.42 11.20
C LYS A 9 -2.21 -32.79 11.20
N SER A 10 -1.85 -32.86 11.46
CA SER A 10 -2.04 -32.29 11.13
C SER A 10 -2.06 -31.61 11.25
N LYS A 11 -1.73 -31.42 11.58
CA LYS A 11 -1.90 -30.86 11.41
C LYS A 11 -1.67 -30.12 11.55
N GLU A 12 -1.15 -29.98 11.72
CA GLU A 12 -1.11 -29.56 11.53
C GLU A 12 -0.98 -28.88 11.37
N PHE A 13 -0.46 -28.71 11.25
CA PHE A 13 -0.58 -28.24 10.71
C PHE A 13 -0.94 -27.61 10.41
N LYS A 14 -1.02 -27.72 10.67
CA LYS A 14 -1.43 -27.13 9.96
C LYS A 14 -1.39 -25.94 9.82
N LEU A 15 -0.64 -25.72 9.80
CA LEU A 15 -0.50 -24.50 9.54
C LEU A 15 -1.23 -23.90 8.49
N GLU A 16 -1.59 -23.14 8.52
CA GLU A 16 -2.51 -22.48 7.63
C GLU A 16 -1.84 -22.04 6.36
N PRO A 17 -2.20 -22.64 5.23
CA PRO A 17 -1.61 -22.22 3.96
C PRO A 17 -1.87 -20.75 3.65
N LYS A 18 -3.00 -20.24 4.09
CA LYS A 18 -3.35 -18.83 3.83
C LYS A 18 -2.41 -17.85 4.51
N LEU A 19 -1.58 -18.35 5.41
CA LEU A 19 -0.59 -17.51 6.05
C LEU A 19 0.68 -17.38 5.21
N VAL A 20 0.75 -18.16 4.15
CA VAL A 20 1.92 -18.12 3.28
C VAL A 20 1.59 -17.27 2.07
N ILE A 21 1.97 -16.00 2.15
CA ILE A 21 1.74 -15.03 1.08
C ILE A 21 3.08 -14.74 0.42
N THR A 22 3.11 -14.74 -0.90
CA THR A 22 4.33 -14.46 -1.65
C THR A 22 4.18 -13.16 -2.42
N PRO A 23 5.31 -12.50 -2.73
CA PRO A 23 5.23 -11.30 -3.57
C PRO A 23 4.56 -11.58 -4.92
N GLU A 24 4.79 -12.75 -5.50
CA GLU A 24 4.17 -13.10 -6.77
C GLU A 24 2.66 -13.09 -6.69
N GLN A 25 2.12 -13.65 -5.61
CA GLN A 25 0.68 -13.70 -5.42
C GLN A 25 0.09 -12.30 -5.28
N VAL A 26 0.69 -11.50 -4.41
CA VAL A 26 0.18 -10.17 -4.13
C VAL A 26 0.35 -9.26 -5.34
N LEU A 27 1.50 -9.32 -5.99
CA LEU A 27 1.80 -8.43 -7.10
C LEU A 27 1.24 -8.92 -8.43
N SER A 28 0.52 -10.04 -8.42
CA SER A 28 -0.26 -10.42 -9.60
C SER A 28 -1.48 -9.52 -9.77
N ASN A 29 -1.84 -8.78 -8.72
CA ASN A 29 -2.95 -7.84 -8.76
C ASN A 29 -2.44 -6.49 -9.25
N ASP A 30 -2.90 -6.05 -10.43
CA ASP A 30 -2.47 -4.78 -11.01
C ASP A 30 -2.68 -3.61 -10.08
N ARG A 31 -3.77 -3.63 -9.32
CA ARG A 31 -4.06 -2.57 -8.38
C ARG A 31 -2.92 -2.37 -7.38
N ILE A 32 -2.37 -3.48 -6.89
CA ILE A 32 -1.32 -3.41 -5.89
C ILE A 32 -0.01 -2.97 -6.51
N VAL A 33 0.27 -3.41 -7.74
CA VAL A 33 1.47 -2.94 -8.44
C VAL A 33 1.40 -1.45 -8.67
N LYS A 34 0.23 -0.96 -9.07
CA LYS A 34 0.04 0.48 -9.28
C LYS A 34 0.18 1.25 -7.98
N LEU A 35 -0.34 0.70 -6.88
CA LEU A 35 -0.20 1.32 -5.58
C LEU A 35 1.28 1.44 -5.21
N LEU A 36 2.03 0.37 -5.38
CA LEU A 36 3.45 0.37 -5.06
C LEU A 36 4.19 1.41 -5.90
N TYR A 37 3.84 1.49 -7.18
CA TYR A 37 4.43 2.47 -8.08
C TYR A 37 4.16 3.91 -7.60
N LEU A 38 2.93 4.18 -7.19
CA LEU A 38 2.56 5.51 -6.72
C LEU A 38 3.26 5.86 -5.41
N LEU A 39 3.40 4.90 -4.52
CA LEU A 39 4.09 5.15 -3.26
C LEU A 39 5.57 5.40 -3.48
N GLU A 40 6.18 4.70 -4.42
CA GLU A 40 7.57 4.93 -4.76
C GLU A 40 7.74 6.31 -5.39
N ALA A 41 6.81 6.69 -6.24
CA ALA A 41 6.87 8.00 -6.91
C ALA A 41 6.70 9.15 -5.91
N TYR A 42 5.86 8.95 -4.91
CA TYR A 42 5.61 10.00 -3.93
C TYR A 42 6.76 10.13 -2.92
N GLY A 43 7.24 9.02 -2.42
CA GLY A 43 8.24 8.99 -1.37
C GLY A 43 7.63 8.67 -0.02
N GLU A 44 8.24 9.15 1.06
CA GLU A 44 7.77 8.87 2.41
C GLU A 44 6.40 9.51 2.64
N ILE A 45 5.48 8.76 3.23
CA ILE A 45 4.11 9.22 3.40
C ILE A 45 3.47 8.49 4.59
N SER A 46 2.74 9.23 5.42
CA SER A 46 1.99 8.59 6.50
C SER A 46 0.82 7.80 5.90
N GLU A 47 0.31 6.85 6.67
CA GLU A 47 -0.81 6.04 6.17
C GLU A 47 -2.04 6.91 5.89
N LYS A 48 -2.33 7.86 6.78
CA LYS A 48 -3.45 8.76 6.58
C LYS A 48 -3.29 9.56 5.28
N ALA A 49 -2.11 10.11 5.06
CA ALA A 49 -1.85 10.87 3.85
C ALA A 49 -1.90 9.97 2.62
N CYS A 50 -1.53 8.71 2.78
CA CYS A 50 -1.61 7.75 1.67
C CYS A 50 -3.05 7.57 1.21
N TYR A 51 -3.99 7.45 2.14
CA TYR A 51 -5.40 7.36 1.77
C TYR A 51 -5.83 8.58 0.99
N HIS A 52 -5.40 9.76 1.43
CA HIS A 52 -5.73 10.99 0.73
C HIS A 52 -5.07 11.08 -0.64
N LEU A 53 -3.83 10.60 -0.74
CA LEU A 53 -3.15 10.59 -2.03
C LEU A 53 -3.94 9.80 -3.07
N ILE A 54 -4.30 8.56 -2.72
CA ILE A 54 -5.00 7.71 -3.66
C ILE A 54 -6.39 8.27 -3.96
N TYR A 55 -7.05 8.81 -2.94
CA TYR A 55 -8.35 9.44 -3.11
C TYR A 55 -8.28 10.64 -4.06
N GLU A 56 -7.31 11.53 -3.85
CA GLU A 56 -7.16 12.70 -4.70
C GLU A 56 -6.85 12.33 -6.14
N LEU A 57 -6.02 11.30 -6.31
CA LEU A 57 -5.72 10.82 -7.67
C LEU A 57 -6.98 10.31 -8.35
N LYS A 58 -7.81 9.59 -7.61
CA LYS A 58 -9.06 9.10 -8.15
C LYS A 58 -9.98 10.25 -8.57
N GLN A 59 -10.05 11.30 -7.75
CA GLN A 59 -10.86 12.47 -8.06
C GLN A 59 -10.39 13.17 -9.32
N ARG A 60 -9.12 13.02 -9.66
CA ARG A 60 -8.55 13.67 -10.83
C ARG A 60 -8.48 12.73 -12.04
N GLY A 61 -9.13 11.59 -11.94
CA GLY A 61 -9.26 10.68 -13.09
C GLY A 61 -8.28 9.52 -13.10
N LEU A 62 -7.48 9.34 -12.05
CA LEU A 62 -6.57 8.21 -11.96
C LEU A 62 -7.10 7.23 -10.92
N ASP A 63 -8.05 6.41 -11.33
CA ASP A 63 -8.70 5.43 -10.46
C ASP A 63 -8.03 4.09 -10.64
N ILE A 64 -7.35 3.62 -9.61
CA ILE A 64 -6.66 2.34 -9.71
C ILE A 64 -7.43 1.19 -9.04
N GLY A 65 -8.68 1.46 -8.62
CA GLY A 65 -9.55 0.38 -8.21
C GLY A 65 -9.92 0.33 -6.73
N TYR A 66 -9.73 1.44 -6.02
CA TYR A 66 -10.10 1.49 -4.60
C TYR A 66 -11.40 2.23 -4.41
N THR A 67 -12.19 1.75 -3.45
CA THR A 67 -13.43 2.39 -3.05
C THR A 67 -13.18 3.11 -1.73
N PHE A 68 -13.65 4.33 -1.63
CA PHE A 68 -13.41 5.16 -0.44
C PHE A 68 -14.71 5.55 0.24
N PHE A 69 -14.61 5.80 1.54
CA PHE A 69 -15.70 6.45 2.26
C PHE A 69 -15.10 7.56 3.13
N LYS A 70 -15.91 8.55 3.42
CA LYS A 70 -15.45 9.72 4.17
C LYS A 70 -16.06 9.74 5.56
N LEU A 71 -15.24 10.09 6.54
CA LEU A 71 -15.67 10.29 7.91
C LEU A 71 -15.16 11.68 8.31
N GLY A 72 -16.05 12.68 8.21
CA GLY A 72 -15.63 14.04 8.42
C GLY A 72 -14.60 14.44 7.39
N ASP A 73 -13.45 14.87 7.85
CA ASP A 73 -12.35 15.30 6.96
C ASP A 73 -11.45 14.15 6.53
N SER A 74 -11.68 12.98 7.08
CA SER A 74 -10.84 11.81 6.78
C SER A 74 -11.44 10.98 5.68
N VAL A 75 -10.59 10.36 4.89
CA VAL A 75 -11.02 9.35 3.92
C VAL A 75 -10.38 8.03 4.30
N SER A 76 -11.06 6.95 4.00
CA SER A 76 -10.59 5.63 4.35
C SER A 76 -11.02 4.64 3.27
N SER A 77 -10.30 3.53 3.20
CA SER A 77 -10.59 2.46 2.26
C SER A 77 -10.14 1.15 2.88
N LYS A 78 -11.07 0.24 3.03
CA LYS A 78 -10.72 -1.07 3.58
C LYS A 78 -9.78 -1.82 2.66
N GLN A 79 -10.04 -1.76 1.35
CA GLN A 79 -9.21 -2.43 0.37
C GLN A 79 -7.78 -1.90 0.39
N LEU A 80 -7.65 -0.58 0.47
CA LEU A 80 -6.33 0.04 0.50
C LEU A 80 -5.57 -0.35 1.76
N ARG A 81 -6.26 -0.37 2.90
CA ARG A 81 -5.64 -0.80 4.15
C ARG A 81 -5.14 -2.22 4.05
N GLU A 82 -5.93 -3.11 3.48
CA GLU A 82 -5.54 -4.51 3.34
C GLU A 82 -4.33 -4.64 2.42
N ASP A 83 -4.31 -3.88 1.35
CA ASP A 83 -3.19 -3.94 0.42
C ASP A 83 -1.90 -3.40 1.06
N ILE A 84 -2.02 -2.31 1.82
CA ILE A 84 -0.87 -1.78 2.54
C ILE A 84 -0.35 -2.82 3.54
N THR A 85 -1.27 -3.45 4.26
CA THR A 85 -0.90 -4.48 5.23
C THR A 85 -0.15 -5.64 4.56
N SER A 86 -0.63 -6.07 3.40
CA SER A 86 0.03 -7.14 2.66
C SER A 86 1.44 -6.73 2.25
N LEU A 87 1.59 -5.50 1.79
CA LEU A 87 2.91 -5.01 1.39
C LEU A 87 3.86 -4.90 2.57
N LEU A 88 3.36 -4.49 3.72
CA LEU A 88 4.18 -4.45 4.94
C LEU A 88 4.58 -5.85 5.38
N TYR A 89 3.63 -6.78 5.32
CA TYR A 89 3.90 -8.16 5.70
C TYR A 89 5.01 -8.77 4.84
N LEU A 90 5.01 -8.46 3.55
CA LEU A 90 6.00 -8.96 2.62
C LEU A 90 7.29 -8.17 2.64
N GLU A 91 7.35 -7.13 3.46
CA GLU A 91 8.52 -6.26 3.56
C GLU A 91 8.83 -5.52 2.26
N LEU A 92 7.80 -5.28 1.48
CA LEU A 92 7.91 -4.42 0.29
C LEU A 92 7.71 -2.95 0.67
N LEU A 93 7.03 -2.73 1.79
CA LEU A 93 6.95 -1.44 2.47
C LEU A 93 7.45 -1.60 3.88
N GLU A 94 7.89 -0.51 4.48
CA GLU A 94 8.21 -0.50 5.91
C GLU A 94 7.77 0.83 6.47
N THR A 95 7.68 0.91 7.80
CA THR A 95 7.39 2.18 8.45
C THR A 95 8.71 2.78 8.94
N LYS A 96 8.79 4.09 8.92
CA LYS A 96 10.02 4.77 9.23
C LYS A 96 9.77 5.97 10.12
N GLY A 97 10.61 6.13 11.12
CA GLY A 97 10.55 7.28 11.99
C GLY A 97 9.44 7.24 13.00
N ARG A 98 9.38 8.30 13.80
CA ARG A 98 8.38 8.42 14.86
C ARG A 98 6.96 8.53 14.28
N ALA A 99 6.83 9.20 13.16
CA ALA A 99 5.54 9.36 12.51
C ALA A 99 5.10 8.11 11.76
N LYS A 100 5.95 7.09 11.71
CA LYS A 100 5.64 5.81 11.08
C LYS A 100 5.22 5.99 9.63
N LYS A 101 6.02 6.71 8.89
CA LYS A 101 5.75 6.93 7.48
C LYS A 101 6.06 5.69 6.68
N LEU A 102 5.22 5.43 5.69
CA LEU A 102 5.40 4.30 4.79
C LEU A 102 6.49 4.62 3.79
N VAL A 103 7.37 3.66 3.56
CA VAL A 103 8.49 3.81 2.63
C VAL A 103 8.62 2.51 1.85
N VAL A 104 8.84 2.63 0.54
CA VAL A 104 9.10 1.44 -0.28
C VAL A 104 10.52 0.97 0.02
N THR A 105 10.64 -0.31 0.36
CA THR A 105 11.94 -0.89 0.71
C THR A 105 12.75 -1.18 -0.54
N SER A 106 14.03 -1.53 -0.35
CA SER A 106 14.86 -1.98 -1.47
C SER A 106 14.22 -3.18 -2.16
N LYS A 107 13.69 -4.11 -1.36
CA LYS A 107 13.01 -5.27 -1.90
C LYS A 107 11.78 -4.84 -2.71
N GLY A 108 11.04 -3.85 -2.19
CA GLY A 108 9.87 -3.33 -2.89
C GLY A 108 10.25 -2.70 -4.22
N LYS A 109 11.33 -1.95 -4.25
CA LYS A 109 11.79 -1.33 -5.49
C LYS A 109 12.22 -2.39 -6.51
N GLU A 110 12.86 -3.43 -6.03
CA GLU A 110 13.30 -4.51 -6.90
C GLU A 110 12.12 -5.23 -7.52
N GLU A 111 11.12 -5.56 -6.70
CA GLU A 111 9.93 -6.23 -7.20
C GLU A 111 9.15 -5.35 -8.17
N LEU A 112 9.10 -4.04 -7.87
CA LEU A 112 8.42 -3.11 -8.76
C LEU A 112 9.14 -3.03 -10.11
N SER A 113 10.48 -2.98 -10.10
CA SER A 113 11.22 -2.85 -11.35
C SER A 113 11.00 -4.04 -12.27
N LYS A 114 10.76 -5.21 -11.71
CA LYS A 114 10.47 -6.41 -12.51
C LYS A 114 9.14 -6.28 -13.24
N ARG A 115 8.27 -5.40 -12.79
CA ARG A 115 6.91 -5.29 -13.28
C ARG A 115 6.58 -3.99 -13.97
N LEU A 116 7.59 -3.13 -14.14
CA LEU A 116 7.35 -1.83 -14.76
C LEU A 116 6.80 -1.95 -16.18
N SER A 117 7.26 -2.95 -16.92
CA SER A 117 6.79 -3.14 -18.30
C SER A 117 5.32 -3.55 -18.36
N GLN A 118 4.76 -4.04 -17.24
CA GLN A 118 3.36 -4.44 -17.18
C GLN A 118 2.44 -3.24 -17.01
N LEU A 119 2.99 -2.11 -16.56
CA LEU A 119 2.18 -0.93 -16.34
C LEU A 119 2.04 -0.14 -17.65
N PRO A 120 0.81 0.28 -18.00
CA PRO A 120 0.61 1.06 -19.22
C PRO A 120 1.41 2.36 -19.17
N GLU A 121 1.92 2.77 -20.33
CA GLU A 121 2.69 4.00 -20.40
C GLU A 121 1.86 5.21 -20.04
N ASP A 122 0.60 5.24 -20.49
CA ASP A 122 -0.28 6.37 -20.17
C ASP A 122 -0.57 6.42 -18.67
N PHE A 123 -0.64 5.26 -17.99
CA PHE A 123 -0.77 5.27 -16.54
C PHE A 123 0.46 5.91 -15.89
N LYS A 124 1.66 5.53 -16.33
CA LYS A 124 2.88 6.04 -15.73
C LYS A 124 3.03 7.55 -15.95
N GLU A 125 2.70 8.01 -17.15
CA GLU A 125 2.76 9.44 -17.45
C GLU A 125 1.77 10.22 -16.61
N LYS A 126 0.54 9.72 -16.56
CA LYS A 126 -0.51 10.38 -15.80
C LYS A 126 -0.20 10.39 -14.32
N ALA A 127 0.32 9.27 -13.82
CA ALA A 127 0.67 9.16 -12.41
C ALA A 127 1.76 10.17 -12.04
N SER A 128 2.80 10.26 -12.84
CA SER A 128 3.88 11.21 -12.56
C SER A 128 3.38 12.63 -12.47
N LYS A 129 2.51 13.00 -13.39
CA LYS A 129 1.97 14.34 -13.44
C LYS A 129 1.05 14.62 -12.25
N LEU A 130 0.11 13.70 -12.01
CA LEU A 130 -0.89 13.92 -10.98
C LEU A 130 -0.33 13.83 -9.56
N VAL A 131 0.67 12.96 -9.35
CA VAL A 131 1.31 12.89 -8.04
C VAL A 131 1.88 14.24 -7.66
N GLU A 132 2.51 14.92 -8.62
CA GLU A 132 3.04 16.26 -8.32
C GLU A 132 1.95 17.28 -8.13
N GLU A 133 0.84 17.15 -8.85
CA GLU A 133 -0.29 18.07 -8.67
C GLU A 133 -0.89 17.97 -7.28
N VAL A 134 -1.02 16.77 -6.75
CA VAL A 134 -1.68 16.60 -5.46
C VAL A 134 -0.72 16.68 -4.29
N ARG A 135 0.59 16.70 -4.57
CA ARG A 135 1.59 16.70 -3.50
C ARG A 135 1.38 17.80 -2.46
N PRO A 136 1.07 19.05 -2.83
CA PRO A 136 0.86 20.06 -1.80
C PRO A 136 -0.27 19.73 -0.83
N VAL A 137 -1.37 19.18 -1.34
CA VAL A 137 -2.51 18.80 -0.50
C VAL A 137 -2.11 17.65 0.42
N VAL A 138 -1.48 16.63 -0.16
CA VAL A 138 -1.11 15.43 0.58
C VAL A 138 -0.02 15.75 1.61
N ALA A 139 0.95 16.57 1.23
CA ALA A 139 2.02 16.96 2.14
C ALA A 139 1.48 17.72 3.34
N SER A 140 0.45 18.53 3.15
CA SER A 140 -0.19 19.24 4.23
C SER A 140 -0.81 18.28 5.24
N ILE A 141 -1.47 17.24 4.76
CA ILE A 141 -2.07 16.22 5.61
C ILE A 141 -0.99 15.43 6.33
N ASP A 142 0.09 15.14 5.62
CA ASP A 142 1.21 14.39 6.17
C ASP A 142 1.89 15.16 7.30
N ALA A 143 2.09 16.45 7.10
CA ALA A 143 2.68 17.32 8.11
C ALA A 143 1.79 17.43 9.34
N GLU A 144 0.49 17.52 9.14
CA GLU A 144 -0.46 17.57 10.23
C GLU A 144 -0.41 16.29 11.06
N SER A 145 -0.35 15.16 10.38
CA SER A 145 -0.27 13.86 11.02
C SER A 145 1.02 13.74 11.84
N GLU A 146 2.12 14.21 11.27
CA GLU A 146 3.42 14.18 11.93
C GLU A 146 3.42 15.07 13.18
N TYR A 147 2.82 16.25 13.07
CA TYR A 147 2.71 17.17 14.18
C TYR A 147 1.94 16.56 15.34
N LYS A 148 0.85 15.87 15.03
CA LYS A 148 0.04 15.23 16.06
C LYS A 148 0.82 14.13 16.77
N GLN A 149 1.65 13.39 16.06
CA GLN A 149 2.47 12.35 16.66
C GLN A 149 3.47 12.96 17.63
N ILE A 150 4.10 14.04 17.24
CA ILE A 150 5.06 14.72 18.10
C ILE A 150 4.37 15.27 19.34
N LYS A 151 3.21 15.88 19.14
CA LYS A 151 2.50 16.53 20.23
C LYS A 151 2.01 15.54 21.28
N ARG A 152 1.79 14.31 20.89
CA ARG A 152 1.33 13.29 21.83
C ARG A 152 2.40 12.92 22.86
N LYS A 153 3.63 13.25 22.57
CA LYS A 153 4.69 13.00 23.54
C LYS A 153 4.54 13.93 24.71
#